data_068da41c0d58001b2f47c36ca5f117df
#
_entry.id   068da41c0d58001b2f47c36ca5f117df
#
_cell.length_a   1.000
_cell.length_b   1.000
_cell.length_c   1.000
_cell.angle_alpha   90.00
_cell.angle_beta   90.00
_cell.angle_gamma   90.00
#
_symmetry.space_group_name_H-M   'P 1'
#
loop_
_entity.id
_entity.type
_entity.pdbx_description
1 polymer ?
#
loop_
_entity_poly.entity_id
_entity_poly.type
_entity_poly.pdbx_seq_one_letter_code
_entity_poly.pdbx_strand_id
1 'polypeptide(L)'
;MESLLLFGSKNNNVIFEEEWAKSLPVVRSLLCRQNVSKFEWQDLFSTNNRITSWVDSGNEKLLSVLKEELTKHVGEAANKILPHSDVDSLLKAYIQEWEGYSILCRYLPLPFCFVEKREKESKSGRNKQGMQVRELMLDRWNKYVFSKISTRLLNAAMSLIDRERNGELVNSQHIIGVQESFVDLSIVGNLNYAEQFEEQYITFTEQFYSSRTSQILAENGVLAYMAYVDEKLVEEEERAKKYLDGETDGKSKGKLMEKCVQVLIINYQDQILAEAPGLIKSGQIDRLQILYRLINRTLDGIPTLLDDLRSHICEEGLAAMKAHAAEICTDSERYVHQLLEQYTRFSTLMRDAFANDARFLTIRDQAFREVV
;
A
#
# COMPACT_ATOMS: atom_id res chain seq x y z
N MET A 1 -2.59 -67.74 -0.39
CA MET A 1 -1.46 -66.81 -0.71
C MET A 1 -1.60 -65.62 0.23
N GLU A 2 -0.89 -65.75 1.36
CA GLU A 2 -0.89 -64.76 2.40
C GLU A 2 0.00 -63.57 2.00
N SER A 3 -0.58 -62.43 1.89
CA SER A 3 0.12 -61.18 1.66
C SER A 3 0.61 -60.69 3.03
N LEU A 4 1.91 -60.87 3.29
CA LEU A 4 2.63 -60.35 4.44
C LEU A 4 2.60 -58.83 4.45
N LEU A 5 1.75 -58.25 5.29
CA LEU A 5 1.86 -56.88 5.75
C LEU A 5 3.08 -56.76 6.66
N LEU A 6 4.21 -56.35 6.10
CA LEU A 6 5.38 -55.91 6.85
C LEU A 6 5.04 -54.56 7.50
N PHE A 7 4.39 -54.59 8.66
CA PHE A 7 4.48 -53.52 9.63
C PHE A 7 5.92 -53.48 10.13
N GLY A 8 6.72 -52.59 9.57
CA GLY A 8 8.09 -52.37 10.03
C GLY A 8 8.08 -52.03 11.52
N SER A 9 8.65 -52.91 12.33
CA SER A 9 8.96 -52.64 13.73
C SER A 9 9.79 -51.34 13.77
N LYS A 10 9.33 -50.32 14.54
CA LYS A 10 10.14 -49.15 14.82
C LYS A 10 11.50 -49.63 15.33
N ASN A 11 12.55 -49.16 14.70
CA ASN A 11 13.89 -49.58 15.02
C ASN A 11 14.27 -49.00 16.40
N ASN A 12 14.29 -49.83 17.45
CA ASN A 12 14.53 -49.44 18.83
C ASN A 12 15.92 -48.81 19.10
N ASN A 13 16.73 -48.59 18.07
CA ASN A 13 18.08 -48.05 18.17
C ASN A 13 18.22 -46.57 17.83
N VAL A 14 17.13 -45.82 17.55
CA VAL A 14 17.20 -44.38 17.29
C VAL A 14 16.84 -43.64 18.55
N ILE A 15 17.85 -43.09 19.23
CA ILE A 15 17.69 -42.29 20.46
C ILE A 15 17.57 -40.85 20.07
N PHE A 16 16.48 -40.16 20.51
CA PHE A 16 16.18 -38.77 20.18
C PHE A 16 17.35 -37.83 20.54
N GLU A 17 17.88 -37.95 21.74
CA GLU A 17 18.92 -37.09 22.30
C GLU A 17 20.21 -37.14 21.47
N GLU A 18 20.59 -38.35 21.00
CA GLU A 18 21.78 -38.55 20.15
C GLU A 18 21.61 -37.95 18.75
N GLU A 19 20.43 -38.13 18.17
CA GLU A 19 20.14 -37.57 16.83
C GLU A 19 20.01 -36.06 16.89
N TRP A 20 19.31 -35.52 17.92
CA TRP A 20 19.21 -34.09 18.08
C TRP A 20 20.55 -33.40 18.36
N ALA A 21 21.45 -34.04 19.13
CA ALA A 21 22.78 -33.54 19.39
C ALA A 21 23.61 -33.34 18.10
N LYS A 22 23.33 -34.10 17.02
CA LYS A 22 23.94 -33.92 15.71
C LYS A 22 23.33 -32.72 14.96
N SER A 23 22.03 -32.52 15.08
CA SER A 23 21.28 -31.42 14.42
C SER A 23 21.49 -30.07 15.07
N LEU A 24 21.64 -30.02 16.38
CA LEU A 24 21.66 -28.78 17.19
C LEU A 24 22.76 -27.78 16.76
N PRO A 25 24.02 -28.19 16.52
CA PRO A 25 25.03 -27.24 16.06
C PRO A 25 24.68 -26.57 14.74
N VAL A 26 24.12 -27.35 13.79
CA VAL A 26 23.70 -26.84 12.47
C VAL A 26 22.53 -25.87 12.60
N VAL A 27 21.54 -26.19 13.43
CA VAL A 27 20.41 -25.29 13.72
C VAL A 27 20.92 -23.98 14.32
N ARG A 28 21.83 -24.02 15.29
CA ARG A 28 22.42 -22.83 15.89
C ARG A 28 23.24 -22.00 14.91
N SER A 29 24.03 -22.65 14.03
CA SER A 29 24.75 -21.96 12.95
C SER A 29 23.79 -21.23 12.02
N LEU A 30 22.67 -21.87 11.62
CA LEU A 30 21.63 -21.23 10.82
C LEU A 30 20.99 -20.05 11.55
N LEU A 31 20.63 -20.20 12.82
CA LEU A 31 20.07 -19.13 13.64
C LEU A 31 21.03 -17.93 13.76
N CYS A 32 22.34 -18.20 13.90
CA CYS A 32 23.38 -17.18 13.94
C CYS A 32 23.79 -16.66 12.55
N ARG A 33 23.07 -17.03 11.48
CA ARG A 33 23.36 -16.64 10.07
C ARG A 33 24.78 -17.03 9.62
N GLN A 34 25.32 -18.11 10.15
CA GLN A 34 26.60 -18.65 9.74
C GLN A 34 26.42 -19.52 8.50
N ASN A 35 27.49 -19.62 7.70
CA ASN A 35 27.48 -20.48 6.53
C ASN A 35 27.41 -21.96 6.96
N VAL A 36 26.41 -22.65 6.44
CA VAL A 36 26.25 -24.10 6.61
C VAL A 36 26.58 -24.77 5.29
N SER A 37 27.42 -25.80 5.33
CA SER A 37 27.82 -26.55 4.15
C SER A 37 26.63 -27.37 3.61
N LYS A 38 26.72 -27.77 2.32
CA LYS A 38 25.72 -28.63 1.70
C LYS A 38 25.58 -29.96 2.43
N PHE A 39 26.69 -30.52 2.96
CA PHE A 39 26.68 -31.77 3.73
C PHE A 39 25.96 -31.62 5.06
N GLU A 40 26.28 -30.60 5.84
CA GLU A 40 25.58 -30.30 7.11
C GLU A 40 24.09 -30.07 6.92
N TRP A 41 23.70 -29.37 5.84
CA TRP A 41 22.30 -29.21 5.48
C TRP A 41 21.61 -30.53 5.17
N GLN A 42 22.26 -31.40 4.40
CA GLN A 42 21.74 -32.72 4.03
C GLN A 42 21.66 -33.63 5.26
N ASP A 43 22.66 -33.57 6.15
CA ASP A 43 22.66 -34.32 7.41
C ASP A 43 21.53 -33.87 8.34
N LEU A 44 21.29 -32.56 8.47
CA LEU A 44 20.16 -32.02 9.22
C LEU A 44 18.82 -32.55 8.69
N PHE A 45 18.65 -32.55 7.36
CA PHE A 45 17.45 -33.07 6.71
C PHE A 45 17.28 -34.58 6.98
N SER A 46 18.34 -35.35 6.82
CA SER A 46 18.32 -36.83 7.03
C SER A 46 18.08 -37.19 8.49
N THR A 47 18.68 -36.45 9.42
CA THR A 47 18.51 -36.64 10.86
C THR A 47 17.09 -36.34 11.31
N ASN A 48 16.52 -35.24 10.86
CA ASN A 48 15.13 -34.90 11.16
C ASN A 48 14.14 -35.93 10.60
N ASN A 49 14.42 -36.48 9.39
CA ASN A 49 13.63 -37.58 8.83
C ASN A 49 13.71 -38.84 9.71
N ARG A 50 14.91 -39.21 10.20
CA ARG A 50 15.06 -40.35 11.11
C ARG A 50 14.29 -40.16 12.40
N ILE A 51 14.40 -38.98 13.05
CA ILE A 51 13.67 -38.65 14.27
C ILE A 51 12.17 -38.80 14.03
N THR A 52 11.63 -38.16 13.00
CA THR A 52 10.19 -38.17 12.72
C THR A 52 9.66 -39.56 12.34
N SER A 53 10.49 -40.42 11.74
CA SER A 53 10.09 -41.77 11.27
C SER A 53 10.23 -42.84 12.33
N TRP A 54 11.25 -42.79 13.17
CA TRP A 54 11.65 -43.90 14.03
C TRP A 54 11.54 -43.63 15.54
N VAL A 55 11.42 -42.35 15.96
CA VAL A 55 11.28 -42.01 17.37
C VAL A 55 9.79 -41.83 17.74
N ASP A 56 9.39 -42.38 18.89
CA ASP A 56 8.05 -42.20 19.42
C ASP A 56 7.82 -40.71 19.78
N SER A 57 6.72 -40.12 19.29
CA SER A 57 6.45 -38.69 19.37
C SER A 57 7.60 -37.78 18.86
N GLY A 58 8.35 -38.28 17.87
CA GLY A 58 9.53 -37.57 17.34
C GLY A 58 9.22 -36.18 16.84
N ASN A 59 8.05 -35.99 16.21
CA ASN A 59 7.58 -34.65 15.76
C ASN A 59 7.41 -33.69 16.94
N GLU A 60 6.71 -34.08 17.98
CA GLU A 60 6.44 -33.26 19.16
C GLU A 60 7.74 -32.91 19.90
N LYS A 61 8.61 -33.89 20.10
CA LYS A 61 9.93 -33.71 20.71
C LYS A 61 10.77 -32.72 19.90
N LEU A 62 10.82 -32.89 18.57
CA LEU A 62 11.60 -32.05 17.68
C LEU A 62 11.08 -30.60 17.69
N LEU A 63 9.78 -30.40 17.63
CA LEU A 63 9.16 -29.07 17.76
C LEU A 63 9.41 -28.42 19.14
N SER A 64 9.40 -29.21 20.21
CA SER A 64 9.67 -28.71 21.57
C SER A 64 11.10 -28.17 21.71
N VAL A 65 12.11 -28.94 21.29
CA VAL A 65 13.50 -28.50 21.38
C VAL A 65 13.81 -27.35 20.41
N LEU A 66 13.22 -27.37 19.19
CA LEU A 66 13.34 -26.26 18.25
C LEU A 66 12.72 -24.98 18.82
N LYS A 67 11.57 -25.08 19.48
CA LYS A 67 10.90 -23.99 20.16
C LYS A 67 11.78 -23.35 21.24
N GLU A 68 12.54 -24.16 21.99
CA GLU A 68 13.47 -23.69 23.02
C GLU A 68 14.62 -22.89 22.39
N GLU A 69 15.26 -23.42 21.35
CA GLU A 69 16.36 -22.75 20.64
C GLU A 69 15.88 -21.44 19.96
N LEU A 70 14.71 -21.47 19.33
CA LEU A 70 14.07 -20.25 18.77
C LEU A 70 13.77 -19.22 19.85
N THR A 71 13.29 -19.66 21.03
CA THR A 71 12.98 -18.75 22.14
C THR A 71 14.25 -18.05 22.66
N LYS A 72 15.37 -18.77 22.74
CA LYS A 72 16.66 -18.19 23.13
C LYS A 72 17.12 -17.16 22.10
N HIS A 73 17.12 -17.53 20.83
CA HIS A 73 17.56 -16.67 19.73
C HIS A 73 16.72 -15.38 19.65
N VAL A 74 15.38 -15.51 19.68
CA VAL A 74 14.48 -14.35 19.66
C VAL A 74 14.60 -13.51 20.93
N GLY A 75 14.90 -14.13 22.08
CA GLY A 75 15.21 -13.43 23.33
C GLY A 75 16.46 -12.55 23.22
N GLU A 76 17.49 -13.02 22.54
CA GLU A 76 18.70 -12.22 22.26
C GLU A 76 18.40 -11.03 21.33
N ALA A 77 17.59 -11.24 20.28
CA ALA A 77 17.11 -10.17 19.42
C ALA A 77 16.26 -9.14 20.19
N ALA A 78 15.38 -9.62 21.08
CA ALA A 78 14.58 -8.75 21.95
C ALA A 78 15.46 -7.85 22.83
N ASN A 79 16.53 -8.40 23.42
CA ASN A 79 17.47 -7.63 24.25
C ASN A 79 18.22 -6.54 23.46
N LYS A 80 18.40 -6.71 22.15
CA LYS A 80 18.97 -5.69 21.28
C LYS A 80 17.97 -4.60 20.88
N ILE A 81 16.69 -4.98 20.68
CA ILE A 81 15.66 -4.08 20.14
C ILE A 81 14.97 -3.28 21.26
N LEU A 82 14.51 -3.95 22.32
CA LEU A 82 13.61 -3.37 23.33
C LEU A 82 14.21 -2.17 24.12
N PRO A 83 15.52 -2.07 24.38
CA PRO A 83 16.09 -0.95 25.11
C PRO A 83 16.01 0.39 24.37
N HIS A 84 15.85 0.39 23.05
CA HIS A 84 15.80 1.63 22.26
C HIS A 84 14.50 2.38 22.52
N SER A 85 14.60 3.63 23.01
CA SER A 85 13.47 4.54 23.25
C SER A 85 13.24 5.51 22.10
N ASP A 86 14.31 5.88 21.41
CA ASP A 86 14.30 6.77 20.24
C ASP A 86 13.73 6.05 19.00
N VAL A 87 12.98 6.81 18.17
CA VAL A 87 12.27 6.32 16.99
C VAL A 87 13.23 5.74 15.95
N ASP A 88 14.26 6.50 15.58
CA ASP A 88 15.17 6.11 14.50
C ASP A 88 16.05 4.92 14.91
N SER A 89 16.52 4.89 16.15
CA SER A 89 17.32 3.78 16.69
C SER A 89 16.49 2.52 16.87
N LEU A 90 15.22 2.64 17.30
CA LEU A 90 14.30 1.51 17.42
C LEU A 90 14.03 0.87 16.05
N LEU A 91 13.68 1.69 15.04
CA LEU A 91 13.44 1.21 13.69
C LEU A 91 14.66 0.52 13.10
N LYS A 92 15.82 1.16 13.20
CA LYS A 92 17.09 0.58 12.71
C LYS A 92 17.39 -0.77 13.35
N ALA A 93 17.31 -0.86 14.68
CA ALA A 93 17.55 -2.11 15.40
C ALA A 93 16.54 -3.18 15.06
N TYR A 94 15.26 -2.82 14.98
CA TYR A 94 14.17 -3.75 14.62
C TYR A 94 14.35 -4.29 13.21
N ILE A 95 14.51 -3.43 12.20
CA ILE A 95 14.62 -3.84 10.81
C ILE A 95 15.85 -4.70 10.58
N GLN A 96 17.00 -4.34 11.17
CA GLN A 96 18.23 -5.13 11.04
C GLN A 96 18.07 -6.58 11.55
N GLU A 97 17.38 -6.78 12.67
CA GLU A 97 17.12 -8.12 13.21
C GLU A 97 15.97 -8.82 12.46
N TRP A 98 14.90 -8.08 12.08
CA TRP A 98 13.76 -8.63 11.37
C TRP A 98 14.11 -9.15 9.97
N GLU A 99 14.82 -8.37 9.15
CA GLU A 99 15.26 -8.80 7.81
C GLU A 99 15.98 -10.15 7.84
N GLY A 100 16.92 -10.29 8.75
CA GLY A 100 17.61 -11.57 8.87
C GLY A 100 16.73 -12.70 9.40
N TYR A 101 15.80 -12.40 10.31
CA TYR A 101 14.87 -13.38 10.84
C TYR A 101 13.81 -13.79 9.81
N SER A 102 13.28 -12.88 9.02
CA SER A 102 12.32 -13.17 7.97
C SER A 102 12.92 -14.06 6.87
N ILE A 103 14.18 -13.81 6.48
CA ILE A 103 14.92 -14.68 5.59
C ILE A 103 15.04 -16.10 6.19
N LEU A 104 15.40 -16.19 7.47
CA LEU A 104 15.50 -17.46 8.17
C LEU A 104 14.16 -18.20 8.22
N CYS A 105 13.04 -17.49 8.37
CA CYS A 105 11.69 -18.08 8.32
C CYS A 105 11.32 -18.72 6.98
N ARG A 106 12.05 -18.43 5.91
CA ARG A 106 11.88 -19.06 4.59
C ARG A 106 12.70 -20.33 4.44
N TYR A 107 13.89 -20.40 5.03
CA TYR A 107 14.84 -21.49 4.82
C TYR A 107 14.86 -22.54 5.95
N LEU A 108 14.83 -22.12 7.21
CA LEU A 108 14.89 -23.04 8.34
C LEU A 108 13.76 -24.10 8.36
N PRO A 109 12.52 -23.83 7.90
CA PRO A 109 11.47 -24.84 7.84
C PRO A 109 11.76 -25.99 6.86
N LEU A 110 12.60 -25.79 5.84
CA LEU A 110 12.83 -26.80 4.78
C LEU A 110 13.35 -28.13 5.30
N PRO A 111 14.42 -28.19 6.14
CA PRO A 111 14.90 -29.47 6.68
C PRO A 111 13.95 -30.09 7.73
N PHE A 112 12.89 -29.40 8.13
CA PHE A 112 11.86 -29.90 9.05
C PHE A 112 10.56 -30.31 8.36
N CYS A 113 10.52 -30.37 7.02
CA CYS A 113 9.31 -30.66 6.25
C CYS A 113 8.62 -32.01 6.61
N PHE A 114 9.32 -32.94 7.22
CA PHE A 114 8.77 -34.23 7.66
C PHE A 114 7.86 -34.11 8.89
N VAL A 115 8.08 -33.09 9.72
CA VAL A 115 7.24 -32.81 10.89
C VAL A 115 5.78 -32.59 10.47
N GLU A 116 5.56 -32.08 9.26
CA GLU A 116 4.25 -31.65 8.77
C GLU A 116 3.47 -32.71 8.01
N LYS A 117 4.16 -33.76 7.49
CA LYS A 117 3.52 -34.77 6.62
C LYS A 117 2.52 -35.67 7.35
N ARG A 118 2.69 -35.90 8.66
CA ARG A 118 1.86 -36.85 9.41
C ARG A 118 0.52 -36.30 9.93
N GLU A 119 0.37 -34.99 10.08
CA GLU A 119 -0.92 -34.41 10.47
C GLU A 119 -1.91 -34.22 9.32
N LYS A 120 -1.41 -34.23 8.05
CA LYS A 120 -2.24 -33.99 6.86
C LYS A 120 -3.10 -35.16 6.40
N GLU A 121 -2.88 -36.37 6.90
CA GLU A 121 -3.80 -37.49 6.64
C GLU A 121 -5.17 -37.31 7.30
N SER A 122 -5.30 -36.35 8.20
CA SER A 122 -6.51 -36.13 9.01
C SER A 122 -7.46 -35.03 8.53
N LYS A 123 -7.06 -33.95 7.88
CA LYS A 123 -7.99 -32.89 7.42
C LYS A 123 -7.45 -31.98 6.30
N SER A 124 -8.16 -32.00 5.15
CA SER A 124 -8.30 -30.93 4.14
C SER A 124 -7.10 -30.50 3.30
N GLY A 125 -7.19 -30.80 2.03
CA GLY A 125 -6.33 -30.60 0.89
C GLY A 125 -5.88 -29.18 0.53
N ARG A 126 -4.97 -28.56 1.26
CA ARG A 126 -4.14 -27.46 0.76
C ARG A 126 -2.68 -27.71 1.08
N ASN A 127 -1.84 -27.58 0.03
CA ASN A 127 -0.40 -27.79 0.07
C ASN A 127 0.30 -26.78 1.01
N LYS A 128 0.46 -27.12 2.30
CA LYS A 128 1.14 -26.30 3.31
C LYS A 128 2.41 -26.98 3.82
N GLN A 129 3.38 -27.19 2.93
CA GLN A 129 4.65 -27.78 3.29
C GLN A 129 5.55 -26.69 3.95
N GLY A 130 6.10 -26.95 5.12
CA GLY A 130 6.94 -26.00 5.87
C GLY A 130 6.17 -25.03 6.79
N MET A 131 4.85 -25.20 6.99
CA MET A 131 4.01 -24.20 7.65
C MET A 131 4.10 -24.20 9.17
N GLN A 132 4.14 -25.35 9.81
CA GLN A 132 4.19 -25.44 11.29
C GLN A 132 5.45 -24.80 11.89
N VAL A 133 6.61 -25.08 11.30
CA VAL A 133 7.88 -24.52 11.79
C VAL A 133 7.96 -23.04 11.51
N ARG A 134 7.49 -22.56 10.35
CA ARG A 134 7.40 -21.13 10.04
C ARG A 134 6.43 -20.42 10.99
N GLU A 135 5.27 -20.99 11.24
CA GLU A 135 4.28 -20.45 12.19
C GLU A 135 4.88 -20.39 13.61
N LEU A 136 5.59 -21.42 14.04
CA LEU A 136 6.28 -21.42 15.33
C LEU A 136 7.33 -20.31 15.42
N MET A 137 8.11 -20.09 14.37
CA MET A 137 9.11 -19.01 14.32
C MET A 137 8.43 -17.66 14.43
N LEU A 138 7.42 -17.39 13.61
CA LEU A 138 6.67 -16.14 13.62
C LEU A 138 5.95 -15.91 14.97
N ASP A 139 5.38 -16.98 15.57
CA ASP A 139 4.78 -16.91 16.91
C ASP A 139 5.80 -16.50 17.99
N ARG A 140 7.03 -17.05 17.93
CA ARG A 140 8.09 -16.66 18.89
C ARG A 140 8.46 -15.19 18.73
N TRP A 141 8.65 -14.73 17.48
CA TRP A 141 8.93 -13.32 17.21
C TRP A 141 7.80 -12.40 17.68
N ASN A 142 6.57 -12.75 17.35
CA ASN A 142 5.39 -12.02 17.81
C ASN A 142 5.36 -11.91 19.34
N LYS A 143 5.48 -13.02 20.04
CA LYS A 143 5.36 -13.06 21.50
C LYS A 143 6.46 -12.30 22.25
N TYR A 144 7.70 -12.41 21.80
CA TYR A 144 8.85 -11.88 22.55
C TYR A 144 9.33 -10.51 22.11
N VAL A 145 9.05 -10.11 20.87
CA VAL A 145 9.47 -8.82 20.28
C VAL A 145 8.26 -8.00 19.86
N PHE A 146 7.56 -8.42 18.82
CA PHE A 146 6.62 -7.58 18.10
C PHE A 146 5.45 -7.09 18.95
N SER A 147 4.77 -7.96 19.69
CA SER A 147 3.63 -7.57 20.54
C SER A 147 3.97 -6.52 21.60
N LYS A 148 5.24 -6.40 21.98
CA LYS A 148 5.69 -5.41 22.97
C LYS A 148 5.94 -4.03 22.39
N ILE A 149 6.18 -3.94 21.08
CA ILE A 149 6.61 -2.71 20.40
C ILE A 149 5.79 -2.38 19.15
N SER A 150 4.79 -3.17 18.76
CA SER A 150 3.99 -3.00 17.54
C SER A 150 3.43 -1.58 17.40
N THR A 151 2.82 -1.04 18.44
CA THR A 151 2.32 0.34 18.45
C THR A 151 3.44 1.36 18.28
N ARG A 152 4.61 1.14 18.90
CA ARG A 152 5.76 2.05 18.76
C ARG A 152 6.34 1.98 17.34
N LEU A 153 6.42 0.79 16.73
CA LEU A 153 6.86 0.60 15.36
C LEU A 153 5.91 1.27 14.38
N LEU A 154 4.60 1.10 14.60
CA LEU A 154 3.57 1.73 13.77
C LEU A 154 3.68 3.25 13.82
N ASN A 155 3.73 3.84 15.02
CA ASN A 155 3.88 5.28 15.19
C ASN A 155 5.20 5.80 14.60
N ALA A 156 6.28 5.03 14.72
CA ALA A 156 7.57 5.36 14.15
C ALA A 156 7.52 5.35 12.60
N ALA A 157 6.87 4.37 11.98
CA ALA A 157 6.67 4.32 10.54
C ALA A 157 5.81 5.50 10.06
N MET A 158 4.71 5.82 10.76
CA MET A 158 3.86 6.98 10.42
C MET A 158 4.62 8.30 10.56
N SER A 159 5.46 8.46 11.59
CA SER A 159 6.32 9.63 11.74
C SER A 159 7.31 9.80 10.58
N LEU A 160 7.90 8.70 10.08
CA LEU A 160 8.76 8.76 8.89
C LEU A 160 7.99 9.17 7.63
N ILE A 161 6.76 8.66 7.47
CA ILE A 161 5.88 9.04 6.35
C ILE A 161 5.54 10.54 6.42
N ASP A 162 5.27 11.07 7.60
CA ASP A 162 5.01 12.51 7.78
C ASP A 162 6.24 13.37 7.48
N ARG A 163 7.43 12.90 7.84
CA ARG A 163 8.70 13.55 7.45
C ARG A 163 8.91 13.52 5.93
N GLU A 164 8.63 12.40 5.28
CA GLU A 164 8.68 12.29 3.81
C GLU A 164 7.68 13.24 3.13
N ARG A 165 6.45 13.39 3.67
CA ARG A 165 5.45 14.37 3.21
C ARG A 165 5.89 15.82 3.33
N ASN A 166 6.72 16.10 4.31
CA ASN A 166 7.31 17.43 4.51
C ASN A 166 8.60 17.65 3.68
N GLY A 167 8.95 16.71 2.78
CA GLY A 167 10.11 16.81 1.88
C GLY A 167 11.44 16.37 2.51
N GLU A 168 11.42 15.75 3.69
CA GLU A 168 12.63 15.19 4.28
C GLU A 168 13.04 13.89 3.60
N LEU A 169 14.35 13.68 3.45
CA LEU A 169 14.87 12.40 2.96
C LEU A 169 14.78 11.36 4.07
N VAL A 170 13.97 10.34 3.86
CA VAL A 170 13.78 9.22 4.78
C VAL A 170 14.25 7.90 4.16
N ASN A 171 14.67 6.97 5.01
CA ASN A 171 14.95 5.60 4.56
C ASN A 171 13.64 4.81 4.44
N SER A 172 13.10 4.73 3.24
CA SER A 172 11.85 4.01 2.96
C SER A 172 11.91 2.51 3.27
N GLN A 173 13.09 1.90 3.29
CA GLN A 173 13.23 0.49 3.67
C GLN A 173 12.81 0.24 5.13
N HIS A 174 12.93 1.23 6.01
CA HIS A 174 12.41 1.10 7.38
C HIS A 174 10.89 1.02 7.42
N ILE A 175 10.18 1.79 6.58
CA ILE A 175 8.73 1.75 6.49
C ILE A 175 8.27 0.42 5.88
N ILE A 176 8.90 0.01 4.77
CA ILE A 176 8.62 -1.26 4.07
C ILE A 176 8.83 -2.44 5.01
N GLY A 177 9.97 -2.50 5.71
CA GLY A 177 10.25 -3.61 6.62
C GLY A 177 9.30 -3.68 7.83
N VAL A 178 8.78 -2.55 8.32
CA VAL A 178 7.69 -2.56 9.31
C VAL A 178 6.43 -3.12 8.68
N GLN A 179 6.01 -2.63 7.51
CA GLN A 179 4.83 -3.11 6.79
C GLN A 179 4.91 -4.63 6.52
N GLU A 180 6.04 -5.12 5.99
CA GLU A 180 6.27 -6.56 5.76
C GLU A 180 6.16 -7.37 7.06
N SER A 181 6.63 -6.84 8.19
CA SER A 181 6.50 -7.54 9.48
C SER A 181 5.05 -7.65 9.94
N PHE A 182 4.20 -6.64 9.70
CA PHE A 182 2.76 -6.72 9.96
C PHE A 182 2.09 -7.76 9.09
N VAL A 183 2.45 -7.87 7.81
CA VAL A 183 1.92 -8.87 6.86
C VAL A 183 2.34 -10.28 7.28
N ASP A 184 3.63 -10.52 7.46
CA ASP A 184 4.14 -11.85 7.82
C ASP A 184 3.59 -12.35 9.16
N LEU A 185 3.49 -11.46 10.15
CA LEU A 185 2.99 -11.82 11.48
C LEU A 185 1.47 -11.94 11.54
N SER A 186 0.72 -11.49 10.53
CA SER A 186 -0.72 -11.73 10.41
C SER A 186 -1.09 -13.22 10.29
N ILE A 187 -0.13 -14.07 9.91
CA ILE A 187 -0.31 -15.52 9.81
C ILE A 187 -0.49 -16.17 11.19
N VAL A 188 0.15 -15.60 12.22
CA VAL A 188 0.25 -16.19 13.56
C VAL A 188 -0.34 -15.28 14.60
N GLY A 189 -1.48 -15.21 14.90
CA GLY A 189 -2.10 -14.38 15.93
C GLY A 189 -3.43 -13.79 15.47
N ASN A 190 -3.98 -12.95 16.29
CA ASN A 190 -5.20 -12.19 15.95
C ASN A 190 -4.86 -10.86 15.27
N LEU A 191 -3.72 -10.78 14.60
CA LEU A 191 -3.28 -9.60 13.88
C LEU A 191 -3.99 -9.53 12.54
N ASN A 192 -4.80 -8.51 12.33
CA ASN A 192 -5.34 -8.19 11.03
C ASN A 192 -4.52 -7.02 10.46
N TYR A 193 -3.75 -7.29 9.40
CA TYR A 193 -2.94 -6.29 8.73
C TYR A 193 -3.76 -5.05 8.33
N ALA A 194 -4.94 -5.24 7.74
CA ALA A 194 -5.82 -4.14 7.35
C ALA A 194 -6.22 -3.26 8.52
N GLU A 195 -6.54 -3.84 9.68
CA GLU A 195 -6.91 -3.08 10.87
C GLU A 195 -5.73 -2.36 11.51
N GLN A 196 -4.56 -2.99 11.56
CA GLN A 196 -3.44 -2.44 12.33
C GLN A 196 -2.52 -1.52 11.55
N PHE A 197 -2.26 -1.78 10.30
CA PHE A 197 -1.35 -0.95 9.50
C PHE A 197 -2.10 -0.07 8.50
N GLU A 198 -2.95 -0.65 7.65
CA GLU A 198 -3.64 0.09 6.59
C GLU A 198 -4.61 1.14 7.12
N GLU A 199 -5.46 0.79 8.09
CA GLU A 199 -6.41 1.74 8.68
C GLU A 199 -5.69 2.86 9.43
N GLN A 200 -4.61 2.53 10.13
CA GLN A 200 -3.79 3.55 10.79
C GLN A 200 -3.10 4.45 9.76
N TYR A 201 -2.55 3.89 8.69
CA TYR A 201 -1.97 4.68 7.60
C TYR A 201 -3.00 5.67 7.03
N ILE A 202 -4.21 5.20 6.71
CA ILE A 202 -5.30 6.04 6.18
C ILE A 202 -5.69 7.12 7.19
N THR A 203 -5.85 6.77 8.46
CA THR A 203 -6.21 7.70 9.54
C THR A 203 -5.15 8.79 9.73
N PHE A 204 -3.87 8.42 9.77
CA PHE A 204 -2.77 9.38 9.86
C PHE A 204 -2.70 10.31 8.64
N THR A 205 -2.97 9.78 7.44
CA THR A 205 -3.03 10.60 6.22
C THR A 205 -4.16 11.62 6.29
N GLU A 206 -5.34 11.20 6.70
CA GLU A 206 -6.50 12.08 6.92
C GLU A 206 -6.17 13.19 7.92
N GLN A 207 -5.59 12.85 9.06
CA GLN A 207 -5.19 13.81 10.09
C GLN A 207 -4.12 14.79 9.59
N PHE A 208 -3.13 14.31 8.86
CA PHE A 208 -2.05 15.13 8.31
C PHE A 208 -2.61 16.24 7.41
N TYR A 209 -3.48 15.89 6.47
CA TYR A 209 -4.05 16.87 5.55
C TYR A 209 -5.12 17.74 6.22
N SER A 210 -6.02 17.16 7.02
CA SER A 210 -7.07 17.94 7.72
C SER A 210 -6.51 19.05 8.60
N SER A 211 -5.35 18.84 9.22
CA SER A 211 -4.72 19.84 10.08
C SER A 211 -4.06 21.00 9.33
N ARG A 212 -3.82 20.88 8.02
CA ARG A 212 -3.03 21.85 7.23
C ARG A 212 -3.81 22.55 6.12
N THR A 213 -4.82 21.89 5.57
CA THR A 213 -5.52 22.37 4.36
C THR A 213 -6.15 23.72 4.53
N SER A 214 -6.83 23.99 5.64
CA SER A 214 -7.46 25.27 5.91
C SER A 214 -6.46 26.42 6.00
N GLN A 215 -5.31 26.19 6.61
CA GLN A 215 -4.23 27.17 6.71
C GLN A 215 -3.60 27.44 5.34
N ILE A 216 -3.27 26.41 4.57
CA ILE A 216 -2.68 26.54 3.23
C ILE A 216 -3.62 27.33 2.31
N LEU A 217 -4.91 27.04 2.37
CA LEU A 217 -5.91 27.74 1.59
C LEU A 217 -6.01 29.22 1.99
N ALA A 218 -6.02 29.52 3.30
CA ALA A 218 -6.11 30.90 3.79
C ALA A 218 -4.87 31.73 3.48
N GLU A 219 -3.67 31.12 3.53
CA GLU A 219 -2.40 31.83 3.30
C GLU A 219 -2.10 32.04 1.80
N ASN A 220 -2.41 31.05 0.96
CA ASN A 220 -1.94 31.04 -0.43
C ASN A 220 -3.07 31.31 -1.47
N GLY A 221 -4.32 31.28 -1.03
CA GLY A 221 -5.50 31.41 -1.90
C GLY A 221 -5.81 30.14 -2.69
N VAL A 222 -7.00 30.12 -3.32
CA VAL A 222 -7.58 28.92 -3.95
C VAL A 222 -6.74 28.39 -5.10
N LEU A 223 -6.20 29.26 -5.94
CA LEU A 223 -5.43 28.85 -7.13
C LEU A 223 -4.12 28.15 -6.78
N ALA A 224 -3.41 28.62 -5.76
CA ALA A 224 -2.21 27.98 -5.27
C ALA A 224 -2.55 26.67 -4.51
N TYR A 225 -3.66 26.67 -3.79
CA TYR A 225 -4.20 25.49 -3.13
C TYR A 225 -4.52 24.35 -4.13
N MET A 226 -5.17 24.68 -5.25
CA MET A 226 -5.45 23.69 -6.31
C MET A 226 -4.17 23.01 -6.83
N ALA A 227 -3.13 23.81 -7.10
CA ALA A 227 -1.84 23.29 -7.56
C ALA A 227 -1.19 22.38 -6.50
N TYR A 228 -1.22 22.80 -5.23
CA TYR A 228 -0.76 21.99 -4.09
C TYR A 228 -1.51 20.65 -4.00
N VAL A 229 -2.84 20.67 -4.10
CA VAL A 229 -3.66 19.45 -4.02
C VAL A 229 -3.36 18.49 -5.16
N ASP A 230 -3.23 19.00 -6.39
CA ASP A 230 -2.91 18.18 -7.57
C ASP A 230 -1.56 17.46 -7.40
N GLU A 231 -0.53 18.17 -6.92
CA GLU A 231 0.79 17.61 -6.62
C GLU A 231 0.71 16.56 -5.50
N LYS A 232 0.03 16.88 -4.39
CA LYS A 232 -0.04 15.97 -3.23
C LYS A 232 -0.83 14.71 -3.50
N LEU A 233 -1.86 14.74 -4.33
CA LEU A 233 -2.58 13.54 -4.74
C LEU A 233 -1.69 12.58 -5.56
N VAL A 234 -0.83 13.11 -6.43
CA VAL A 234 0.14 12.28 -7.18
C VAL A 234 1.16 11.66 -6.22
N GLU A 235 1.72 12.46 -5.30
CA GLU A 235 2.67 11.96 -4.31
C GLU A 235 2.05 10.86 -3.41
N GLU A 236 0.81 11.04 -2.93
CA GLU A 236 0.13 10.02 -2.11
C GLU A 236 -0.18 8.76 -2.90
N GLU A 237 -0.48 8.88 -4.20
CA GLU A 237 -0.67 7.72 -5.05
C GLU A 237 0.62 6.91 -5.21
N GLU A 238 1.76 7.57 -5.33
CA GLU A 238 3.08 6.92 -5.39
C GLU A 238 3.47 6.31 -4.03
N ARG A 239 3.22 7.01 -2.92
CA ARG A 239 3.44 6.47 -1.57
C ARG A 239 2.56 5.25 -1.31
N ALA A 240 1.29 5.29 -1.73
CA ALA A 240 0.39 4.15 -1.62
C ALA A 240 0.92 2.92 -2.35
N LYS A 241 1.42 3.09 -3.57
CA LYS A 241 2.08 2.00 -4.31
C LYS A 241 3.28 1.44 -3.57
N LYS A 242 4.05 2.31 -2.93
CA LYS A 242 5.29 1.93 -2.25
C LYS A 242 5.05 1.23 -0.91
N TYR A 243 4.03 1.65 -0.15
CA TYR A 243 3.81 1.22 1.24
C TYR A 243 2.54 0.42 1.48
N LEU A 244 1.58 0.40 0.55
CA LEU A 244 0.31 -0.33 0.68
C LEU A 244 0.11 -1.40 -0.40
N ASP A 245 0.99 -1.50 -1.38
CA ASP A 245 0.89 -2.47 -2.48
C ASP A 245 1.33 -3.88 -1.99
N GLY A 246 0.59 -4.40 -1.01
CA GLY A 246 0.67 -5.78 -0.55
C GLY A 246 -0.42 -6.64 -1.19
N GLU A 247 -0.69 -7.80 -0.61
CA GLU A 247 -1.60 -8.85 -1.12
C GLU A 247 -3.10 -8.46 -1.23
N THR A 248 -3.49 -7.19 -1.02
CA THR A 248 -4.89 -6.74 -0.86
C THR A 248 -5.55 -6.16 -2.12
N ASP A 249 -5.35 -6.73 -3.32
CA ASP A 249 -6.09 -6.38 -4.56
C ASP A 249 -6.31 -4.86 -4.81
N GLY A 250 -5.42 -3.98 -4.35
CA GLY A 250 -5.52 -2.53 -4.54
C GLY A 250 -6.64 -1.83 -3.75
N LYS A 251 -7.40 -2.53 -2.91
CA LYS A 251 -8.53 -1.96 -2.13
C LYS A 251 -8.09 -0.89 -1.14
N SER A 252 -6.96 -1.10 -0.48
CA SER A 252 -6.44 -0.16 0.52
C SER A 252 -5.95 1.13 -0.11
N LYS A 253 -5.33 1.04 -1.29
CA LYS A 253 -4.99 2.22 -2.11
C LYS A 253 -6.25 3.00 -2.51
N GLY A 254 -7.32 2.31 -2.94
CA GLY A 254 -8.61 2.92 -3.26
C GLY A 254 -9.17 3.71 -2.09
N LYS A 255 -9.26 3.10 -0.91
CA LYS A 255 -9.74 3.74 0.33
C LYS A 255 -8.88 4.95 0.73
N LEU A 256 -7.55 4.85 0.61
CA LEU A 256 -6.66 5.97 0.89
C LEU A 256 -6.95 7.15 -0.05
N MET A 257 -7.05 6.89 -1.35
CA MET A 257 -7.31 7.94 -2.34
C MET A 257 -8.70 8.57 -2.16
N GLU A 258 -9.72 7.79 -1.82
CA GLU A 258 -11.05 8.30 -1.46
C GLU A 258 -10.97 9.26 -0.27
N LYS A 259 -10.20 8.92 0.78
CA LYS A 259 -9.98 9.79 1.94
C LYS A 259 -9.20 11.06 1.58
N CYS A 260 -8.17 10.95 0.76
CA CYS A 260 -7.44 12.11 0.26
C CYS A 260 -8.37 13.05 -0.55
N VAL A 261 -9.18 12.50 -1.46
CA VAL A 261 -10.16 13.28 -2.23
C VAL A 261 -11.18 13.96 -1.31
N GLN A 262 -11.68 13.23 -0.29
CA GLN A 262 -12.61 13.81 0.69
C GLN A 262 -12.02 15.03 1.40
N VAL A 263 -10.81 14.90 1.93
CA VAL A 263 -10.18 15.93 2.76
C VAL A 263 -9.66 17.10 1.93
N LEU A 264 -9.05 16.79 0.76
CA LEU A 264 -8.36 17.80 -0.05
C LEU A 264 -9.26 18.48 -1.08
N ILE A 265 -10.32 17.81 -1.56
CA ILE A 265 -11.15 18.35 -2.63
C ILE A 265 -12.57 18.59 -2.13
N ILE A 266 -13.29 17.55 -1.69
CA ILE A 266 -14.73 17.64 -1.41
C ILE A 266 -15.03 18.68 -0.34
N ASN A 267 -14.23 18.75 0.73
CA ASN A 267 -14.41 19.73 1.80
C ASN A 267 -14.25 21.20 1.33
N TYR A 268 -13.63 21.43 0.18
CA TYR A 268 -13.34 22.76 -0.39
C TYR A 268 -13.89 22.94 -1.81
N GLN A 269 -14.74 22.01 -2.27
CA GLN A 269 -15.22 21.93 -3.65
C GLN A 269 -15.91 23.21 -4.12
N ASP A 270 -16.74 23.80 -3.28
CA ASP A 270 -17.46 25.05 -3.62
C ASP A 270 -16.49 26.20 -3.86
N GLN A 271 -15.41 26.28 -3.08
CA GLN A 271 -14.39 27.33 -3.23
C GLN A 271 -13.56 27.11 -4.49
N ILE A 272 -13.23 25.85 -4.81
CA ILE A 272 -12.52 25.48 -6.02
C ILE A 272 -13.37 25.79 -7.26
N LEU A 273 -14.65 25.41 -7.26
CA LEU A 273 -15.56 25.67 -8.36
C LEU A 273 -15.87 27.17 -8.55
N ALA A 274 -15.86 27.98 -7.48
CA ALA A 274 -16.05 29.40 -7.58
C ALA A 274 -14.98 30.11 -8.46
N GLU A 275 -13.81 29.53 -8.64
CA GLU A 275 -12.76 30.04 -9.54
C GLU A 275 -13.04 29.75 -11.02
N ALA A 276 -13.92 28.78 -11.34
CA ALA A 276 -14.13 28.31 -12.72
C ALA A 276 -14.57 29.43 -13.68
N PRO A 277 -15.57 30.28 -13.38
CA PRO A 277 -15.98 31.35 -14.30
C PRO A 277 -14.85 32.32 -14.63
N GLY A 278 -14.05 32.68 -13.64
CA GLY A 278 -12.91 33.60 -13.81
C GLY A 278 -11.81 32.98 -14.68
N LEU A 279 -11.50 31.68 -14.47
CA LEU A 279 -10.50 30.96 -15.24
C LEU A 279 -10.94 30.71 -16.69
N ILE A 280 -12.21 30.40 -16.92
CA ILE A 280 -12.78 30.22 -18.26
C ILE A 280 -12.71 31.53 -19.03
N LYS A 281 -13.18 32.64 -18.41
CA LYS A 281 -13.18 33.97 -19.02
C LYS A 281 -11.77 34.47 -19.37
N SER A 282 -10.80 34.21 -18.49
CA SER A 282 -9.40 34.62 -18.73
C SER A 282 -8.60 33.66 -19.61
N GLY A 283 -9.15 32.51 -19.98
CA GLY A 283 -8.51 31.50 -20.83
C GLY A 283 -7.26 30.87 -20.20
N GLN A 284 -7.20 30.74 -18.88
CA GLN A 284 -6.04 30.17 -18.16
C GLN A 284 -6.03 28.64 -18.23
N ILE A 285 -5.58 28.10 -19.36
CA ILE A 285 -5.62 26.69 -19.71
C ILE A 285 -4.98 25.80 -18.63
N ASP A 286 -3.78 26.12 -18.17
CA ASP A 286 -3.05 25.29 -17.18
C ASP A 286 -3.85 25.15 -15.86
N ARG A 287 -4.46 26.22 -15.41
CA ARG A 287 -5.28 26.22 -14.18
C ARG A 287 -6.62 25.51 -14.37
N LEU A 288 -7.22 25.62 -15.56
CA LEU A 288 -8.42 24.88 -15.91
C LEU A 288 -8.15 23.37 -16.00
N GLN A 289 -6.98 22.96 -16.49
CA GLN A 289 -6.56 21.57 -16.46
C GLN A 289 -6.46 21.02 -15.04
N ILE A 290 -5.84 21.78 -14.12
CA ILE A 290 -5.78 21.39 -12.70
C ILE A 290 -7.18 21.30 -12.12
N LEU A 291 -8.01 22.32 -12.29
CA LEU A 291 -9.40 22.34 -11.81
C LEU A 291 -10.16 21.11 -12.33
N TYR A 292 -10.09 20.83 -13.62
CA TYR A 292 -10.73 19.66 -14.22
C TYR A 292 -10.24 18.36 -13.60
N ARG A 293 -8.90 18.18 -13.44
CA ARG A 293 -8.33 16.94 -12.83
C ARG A 293 -8.81 16.73 -11.41
N LEU A 294 -8.92 17.80 -10.63
CA LEU A 294 -9.40 17.73 -9.24
C LEU A 294 -10.89 17.40 -9.20
N ILE A 295 -11.71 18.15 -9.92
CA ILE A 295 -13.16 18.03 -9.91
C ILE A 295 -13.62 16.71 -10.56
N ASN A 296 -12.91 16.21 -11.56
CA ASN A 296 -13.22 14.91 -12.17
C ASN A 296 -13.02 13.71 -11.21
N ARG A 297 -12.39 13.91 -10.07
CA ARG A 297 -12.28 12.90 -8.98
C ARG A 297 -13.50 12.90 -8.05
N THR A 298 -14.38 13.89 -8.17
CA THR A 298 -15.61 14.01 -7.38
C THR A 298 -16.84 13.60 -8.17
N LEU A 299 -17.90 13.17 -7.48
CA LEU A 299 -19.13 12.74 -8.15
C LEU A 299 -19.97 13.91 -8.65
N ASP A 300 -20.03 15.00 -7.88
CA ASP A 300 -21.03 16.08 -8.08
C ASP A 300 -20.42 17.39 -8.62
N GLY A 301 -19.11 17.49 -8.77
CA GLY A 301 -18.46 18.74 -9.19
C GLY A 301 -18.53 19.02 -10.69
N ILE A 302 -18.55 18.00 -11.53
CA ILE A 302 -18.59 18.14 -12.99
C ILE A 302 -19.86 18.85 -13.50
N PRO A 303 -21.09 18.55 -13.03
CA PRO A 303 -22.28 19.24 -13.48
C PRO A 303 -22.20 20.77 -13.33
N THR A 304 -21.73 21.25 -12.18
CA THR A 304 -21.56 22.70 -11.93
C THR A 304 -20.56 23.34 -12.91
N LEU A 305 -19.43 22.68 -13.15
CA LEU A 305 -18.42 23.16 -14.11
C LEU A 305 -18.96 23.20 -15.56
N LEU A 306 -19.82 22.24 -15.94
CA LEU A 306 -20.48 22.22 -17.23
C LEU A 306 -21.48 23.36 -17.38
N ASP A 307 -22.25 23.69 -16.34
CA ASP A 307 -23.21 24.79 -16.35
C ASP A 307 -22.49 26.14 -16.46
N ASP A 308 -21.39 26.35 -15.73
CA ASP A 308 -20.56 27.54 -15.85
C ASP A 308 -20.01 27.72 -17.26
N LEU A 309 -19.51 26.64 -17.83
CA LEU A 309 -18.97 26.63 -19.19
C LEU A 309 -20.05 26.93 -20.23
N ARG A 310 -21.23 26.33 -20.12
CA ARG A 310 -22.37 26.60 -21.01
C ARG A 310 -22.75 28.05 -20.95
N SER A 311 -22.92 28.61 -19.74
CA SER A 311 -23.26 30.01 -19.53
C SER A 311 -22.26 30.93 -20.20
N HIS A 312 -20.98 30.68 -20.01
CA HIS A 312 -19.90 31.45 -20.62
C HIS A 312 -19.92 31.35 -22.16
N ILE A 313 -20.09 30.19 -22.75
CA ILE A 313 -20.15 30.02 -24.22
C ILE A 313 -21.35 30.78 -24.79
N CYS A 314 -22.54 30.70 -24.15
CA CYS A 314 -23.72 31.41 -24.59
C CYS A 314 -23.51 32.94 -24.49
N GLU A 315 -23.01 33.45 -23.36
CA GLU A 315 -22.75 34.89 -23.15
C GLU A 315 -21.74 35.43 -24.16
N GLU A 316 -20.58 34.81 -24.33
CA GLU A 316 -19.57 35.27 -25.28
C GLU A 316 -20.01 35.11 -26.71
N GLY A 317 -20.64 33.99 -27.07
CA GLY A 317 -21.17 33.74 -28.41
C GLY A 317 -22.21 34.82 -28.80
N LEU A 318 -23.19 35.06 -27.95
CA LEU A 318 -24.21 36.12 -28.17
C LEU A 318 -23.61 37.52 -28.20
N ALA A 319 -22.61 37.81 -27.38
CA ALA A 319 -21.93 39.11 -27.38
C ALA A 319 -21.15 39.33 -28.69
N ALA A 320 -20.44 38.30 -29.18
CA ALA A 320 -19.74 38.35 -30.46
C ALA A 320 -20.69 38.55 -31.63
N MET A 321 -21.83 37.85 -31.67
CA MET A 321 -22.84 38.05 -32.70
C MET A 321 -23.46 39.46 -32.66
N LYS A 322 -23.74 40.00 -31.48
CA LYS A 322 -24.27 41.37 -31.32
C LYS A 322 -23.26 42.43 -31.78
N ALA A 323 -22.00 42.29 -31.44
CA ALA A 323 -20.96 43.23 -31.83
C ALA A 323 -20.82 43.38 -33.37
N HIS A 324 -21.09 42.33 -34.12
CA HIS A 324 -20.99 42.30 -35.59
C HIS A 324 -22.40 42.31 -36.27
N ALA A 325 -23.47 42.61 -35.54
CA ALA A 325 -24.83 42.47 -36.05
C ALA A 325 -25.08 43.26 -37.36
N ALA A 326 -24.53 44.49 -37.49
CA ALA A 326 -24.72 45.30 -38.71
C ALA A 326 -24.07 44.67 -39.94
N GLU A 327 -22.96 43.98 -39.81
CA GLU A 327 -22.26 43.31 -40.87
C GLU A 327 -22.87 41.94 -41.22
N ILE A 328 -23.24 41.19 -40.17
CA ILE A 328 -23.85 39.86 -40.27
C ILE A 328 -25.24 39.91 -40.94
N CYS A 329 -26.04 40.93 -40.67
CA CYS A 329 -27.34 41.08 -41.31
C CYS A 329 -27.26 41.36 -42.83
N THR A 330 -26.15 41.83 -43.33
CA THR A 330 -25.93 42.14 -44.75
C THR A 330 -25.11 41.09 -45.51
N ASP A 331 -24.32 40.32 -44.82
CA ASP A 331 -23.39 39.32 -45.37
C ASP A 331 -23.45 37.98 -44.62
N SER A 332 -24.07 37.01 -45.25
CA SER A 332 -24.20 35.63 -44.69
C SER A 332 -22.88 34.90 -44.58
N GLU A 333 -21.89 35.20 -45.40
CA GLU A 333 -20.56 34.56 -45.33
C GLU A 333 -19.82 35.02 -44.06
N ARG A 334 -19.92 36.29 -43.73
CA ARG A 334 -19.38 36.82 -42.48
C ARG A 334 -20.03 36.22 -41.25
N TYR A 335 -21.34 35.99 -41.30
CA TYR A 335 -22.05 35.32 -40.21
C TYR A 335 -21.46 33.93 -39.94
N VAL A 336 -21.33 33.12 -40.99
CA VAL A 336 -20.75 31.77 -40.88
C VAL A 336 -19.31 31.80 -40.41
N HIS A 337 -18.53 32.75 -40.90
CA HIS A 337 -17.11 32.90 -40.51
C HIS A 337 -16.99 33.22 -39.00
N GLN A 338 -17.77 34.18 -38.47
CA GLN A 338 -17.76 34.51 -37.03
C GLN A 338 -18.20 33.34 -36.17
N LEU A 339 -19.22 32.60 -36.59
CA LEU A 339 -19.69 31.44 -35.89
C LEU A 339 -18.61 30.35 -35.82
N LEU A 340 -17.95 30.07 -36.94
CA LEU A 340 -16.87 29.08 -37.01
C LEU A 340 -15.64 29.51 -36.19
N GLU A 341 -15.30 30.77 -36.18
CA GLU A 341 -14.22 31.30 -35.35
C GLU A 341 -14.48 31.04 -33.86
N GLN A 342 -15.67 31.38 -33.37
CA GLN A 342 -16.06 31.13 -32.00
C GLN A 342 -16.09 29.61 -31.69
N TYR A 343 -16.68 28.81 -32.59
CA TYR A 343 -16.72 27.37 -32.40
C TYR A 343 -15.31 26.74 -32.33
N THR A 344 -14.39 27.20 -33.20
CA THR A 344 -13.01 26.73 -33.19
C THR A 344 -12.27 27.10 -31.92
N ARG A 345 -12.48 28.34 -31.42
CA ARG A 345 -11.91 28.81 -30.15
C ARG A 345 -12.34 27.93 -28.99
N PHE A 346 -13.65 27.67 -28.85
CA PHE A 346 -14.16 26.81 -27.77
C PHE A 346 -13.80 25.34 -27.98
N SER A 347 -13.68 24.86 -29.20
CA SER A 347 -13.18 23.50 -29.50
C SER A 347 -11.73 23.33 -29.05
N THR A 348 -10.91 24.35 -29.22
CA THR A 348 -9.52 24.37 -28.71
C THR A 348 -9.51 24.37 -27.19
N LEU A 349 -10.38 25.15 -26.55
CA LEU A 349 -10.53 25.13 -25.09
C LEU A 349 -10.92 23.72 -24.57
N MET A 350 -11.88 23.04 -25.23
CA MET A 350 -12.28 21.68 -24.84
C MET A 350 -11.12 20.69 -24.94
N ARG A 351 -10.31 20.80 -26.02
CA ARG A 351 -9.16 19.94 -26.22
C ARG A 351 -8.08 20.19 -25.19
N ASP A 352 -7.73 21.45 -24.99
CA ASP A 352 -6.56 21.83 -24.21
C ASP A 352 -6.82 21.82 -22.70
N ALA A 353 -7.98 22.27 -22.23
CA ALA A 353 -8.30 22.33 -20.80
C ALA A 353 -8.99 21.07 -20.27
N PHE A 354 -9.83 20.42 -21.07
CA PHE A 354 -10.71 19.32 -20.62
C PHE A 354 -10.46 17.99 -21.34
N ALA A 355 -9.31 17.83 -22.00
CA ALA A 355 -8.87 16.59 -22.64
C ALA A 355 -9.88 15.96 -23.63
N ASN A 356 -10.70 16.79 -24.30
CA ASN A 356 -11.80 16.35 -25.18
C ASN A 356 -12.84 15.44 -24.48
N ASP A 357 -13.07 15.62 -23.20
CA ASP A 357 -14.10 14.86 -22.51
C ASP A 357 -15.47 15.04 -23.19
N ALA A 358 -16.14 13.92 -23.47
CA ALA A 358 -17.39 13.89 -24.22
C ALA A 358 -18.51 14.72 -23.57
N ARG A 359 -18.50 14.86 -22.25
CA ARG A 359 -19.46 15.70 -21.49
C ARG A 359 -19.31 17.17 -21.88
N PHE A 360 -18.08 17.65 -21.95
CA PHE A 360 -17.73 19.04 -22.30
C PHE A 360 -18.00 19.34 -23.77
N LEU A 361 -17.67 18.41 -24.68
CA LEU A 361 -18.01 18.52 -26.10
C LEU A 361 -19.52 18.64 -26.32
N THR A 362 -20.32 17.84 -25.61
CA THR A 362 -21.77 17.88 -25.66
C THR A 362 -22.33 19.24 -25.22
N ILE A 363 -21.81 19.77 -24.10
CA ILE A 363 -22.24 21.08 -23.58
C ILE A 363 -21.86 22.21 -24.54
N ARG A 364 -20.67 22.19 -25.14
CA ARG A 364 -20.27 23.13 -26.21
C ARG A 364 -21.29 23.11 -27.34
N ASP A 365 -21.64 21.94 -27.86
CA ASP A 365 -22.55 21.81 -29.00
C ASP A 365 -23.99 22.23 -28.65
N GLN A 366 -24.42 22.02 -27.40
CA GLN A 366 -25.69 22.51 -26.89
C GLN A 366 -25.71 24.03 -26.78
N ALA A 367 -24.67 24.63 -26.21
CA ALA A 367 -24.54 26.09 -26.08
C ALA A 367 -24.53 26.78 -27.44
N PHE A 368 -23.83 26.21 -28.46
CA PHE A 368 -23.82 26.77 -29.80
C PHE A 368 -25.18 26.71 -30.50
N ARG A 369 -26.08 25.77 -30.16
CA ARG A 369 -27.45 25.77 -30.68
C ARG A 369 -28.29 26.96 -30.15
N GLU A 370 -27.89 27.53 -29.03
CA GLU A 370 -28.55 28.71 -28.45
C GLU A 370 -27.98 30.01 -29.03
N VAL A 371 -26.72 29.96 -29.51
CA VAL A 371 -26.03 31.13 -30.11
C VAL A 371 -26.43 31.34 -31.57
N VAL A 372 -26.71 30.20 -32.27
CA VAL A 372 -27.18 30.20 -33.68
C VAL A 372 -28.66 30.56 -33.76
#